data_f935f9de3142ad58a38808eddb81b429
#
_entry.id   f935f9de3142ad58a38808eddb81b429
#
_cell.length_a   1.000
_cell.length_b   1.000
_cell.length_c   1.000
_cell.angle_alpha   90.00
_cell.angle_beta   90.00
_cell.angle_gamma   90.00
#
_symmetry.space_group_name_H-M   'P 1'
#
loop_
_entity.id
_entity.type
_entity.pdbx_description
1 polymer ?
#
loop_
_entity_poly.entity_id
_entity_poly.type
_entity_poly.pdbx_seq_one_letter_code
_entity_poly.pdbx_strand_id
1 'polypeptide(L)'
;MAPFMDGLEEDLPPGDQLLTLFRPFLEHLAASDLSPKTIQKHVDNMWVLGGEFIRDLHSDTSLRKKPAERILREMIEYGGPLLYHGGEDQQRSFDSTCRKFRRFLAEPPR
;
A
#
# COMPACT_ATOMS: atom_id res chain seq x y z
N MET A 1 13.48 12.17 9.44
CA MET A 1 13.03 10.80 9.74
C MET A 1 11.55 10.66 9.45
N ALA A 2 11.17 9.56 8.84
CA ALA A 2 9.76 9.34 8.53
C ALA A 2 8.95 9.24 9.83
N PRO A 3 7.82 9.95 9.92
CA PRO A 3 7.04 9.97 11.17
C PRO A 3 6.60 8.60 11.66
N PHE A 4 6.22 7.71 10.75
CA PHE A 4 5.74 6.39 11.16
C PHE A 4 6.85 5.46 11.63
N MET A 5 8.11 5.90 11.53
CA MET A 5 9.26 5.14 12.00
C MET A 5 9.95 5.81 13.17
N ASP A 6 9.50 6.99 13.53
CA ASP A 6 10.20 7.83 14.51
C ASP A 6 10.10 7.27 15.92
N GLY A 7 11.25 6.90 16.48
CA GLY A 7 11.36 6.52 17.87
C GLY A 7 10.77 5.18 18.27
N LEU A 8 10.21 4.43 17.33
CA LEU A 8 9.57 3.15 17.63
C LEU A 8 10.30 2.03 16.88
N GLU A 9 11.18 1.33 17.57
CA GLU A 9 11.96 0.26 16.96
C GLU A 9 11.07 -0.83 16.36
N GLU A 10 9.98 -1.16 17.04
CA GLU A 10 9.06 -2.18 16.56
C GLU A 10 8.34 -1.79 15.28
N ASP A 11 8.32 -0.49 14.93
CA ASP A 11 7.70 -0.04 13.69
C ASP A 11 8.68 0.06 12.53
N LEU A 12 9.99 0.12 12.82
CA LEU A 12 10.99 0.25 11.77
C LEU A 12 10.95 -0.88 10.74
N PRO A 13 10.99 -2.16 11.15
CA PRO A 13 10.97 -3.23 10.16
C PRO A 13 9.71 -3.23 9.29
N PRO A 14 8.49 -3.07 9.85
CA PRO A 14 7.29 -2.99 8.99
C PRO A 14 7.30 -1.79 8.07
N GLY A 15 7.77 -0.63 8.55
CA GLY A 15 7.87 0.57 7.73
C GLY A 15 8.84 0.40 6.59
N ASP A 16 10.03 -0.16 6.87
CA ASP A 16 11.02 -0.44 5.85
C ASP A 16 10.52 -1.44 4.83
N GLN A 17 9.85 -2.50 5.29
CA GLN A 17 9.31 -3.50 4.40
C GLN A 17 8.25 -2.90 3.48
N LEU A 18 7.40 -2.03 4.03
CA LEU A 18 6.36 -1.37 3.26
C LEU A 18 6.97 -0.53 2.13
N LEU A 19 7.96 0.28 2.44
CA LEU A 19 8.63 1.11 1.44
C LEU A 19 9.33 0.25 0.38
N THR A 20 9.95 -0.83 0.81
CA THR A 20 10.62 -1.75 -0.11
C THR A 20 9.64 -2.38 -1.09
N LEU A 21 8.42 -2.69 -0.63
CA LEU A 21 7.39 -3.26 -1.49
C LEU A 21 6.77 -2.22 -2.41
N PHE A 22 6.59 -0.98 -1.92
CA PHE A 22 5.93 0.07 -2.68
C PHE A 22 6.81 0.66 -3.76
N ARG A 23 8.12 0.83 -3.49
CA ARG A 23 9.01 1.51 -4.41
C ARG A 23 9.03 0.91 -5.81
N PRO A 24 9.21 -0.41 -5.98
CA PRO A 24 9.22 -0.98 -7.33
C PRO A 24 7.92 -0.71 -8.09
N PHE A 25 6.79 -0.75 -7.40
CA PHE A 25 5.50 -0.48 -8.02
C PHE A 25 5.38 0.98 -8.43
N LEU A 26 5.82 1.90 -7.58
CA LEU A 26 5.78 3.32 -7.90
C LEU A 26 6.69 3.63 -9.11
N GLU A 27 7.85 3.00 -9.17
CA GLU A 27 8.75 3.14 -10.31
C GLU A 27 8.13 2.56 -11.59
N HIS A 28 7.44 1.43 -11.45
CA HIS A 28 6.73 0.81 -12.56
C HIS A 28 5.65 1.76 -13.11
N LEU A 29 4.91 2.40 -12.21
CA LEU A 29 3.88 3.36 -12.62
C LEU A 29 4.51 4.56 -13.33
N ALA A 30 5.61 5.06 -12.81
CA ALA A 30 6.28 6.22 -13.40
C ALA A 30 6.81 5.93 -14.80
N ALA A 31 7.18 4.69 -15.08
CA ALA A 31 7.70 4.27 -16.38
C ALA A 31 6.60 3.81 -17.34
N SER A 32 5.35 3.77 -16.89
CA SER A 32 4.25 3.27 -17.70
C SER A 32 3.76 4.32 -18.71
N ASP A 33 2.89 3.88 -19.63
CA ASP A 33 2.28 4.77 -20.61
C ASP A 33 1.05 5.51 -20.06
N LEU A 34 0.74 5.35 -18.80
CA LEU A 34 -0.39 6.02 -18.18
C LEU A 34 -0.17 7.54 -18.18
N SER A 35 -1.26 8.30 -18.24
CA SER A 35 -1.16 9.74 -18.16
C SER A 35 -0.65 10.16 -16.79
N PRO A 36 0.01 11.35 -16.69
CA PRO A 36 0.48 11.84 -15.40
C PRO A 36 -0.63 11.91 -14.36
N LYS A 37 -1.83 12.30 -14.78
CA LYS A 37 -2.96 12.40 -13.88
C LYS A 37 -3.36 11.04 -13.31
N THR A 38 -3.35 10.00 -14.15
CA THR A 38 -3.66 8.64 -13.72
C THR A 38 -2.58 8.09 -12.80
N ILE A 39 -1.31 8.36 -13.13
CA ILE A 39 -0.19 7.95 -12.28
C ILE A 39 -0.33 8.59 -10.90
N GLN A 40 -0.63 9.89 -10.85
CA GLN A 40 -0.79 10.60 -9.58
C GLN A 40 -1.91 10.00 -8.75
N LYS A 41 -3.02 9.63 -9.40
CA LYS A 41 -4.14 8.99 -8.71
C LYS A 41 -3.71 7.69 -8.04
N HIS A 42 -2.96 6.86 -8.76
CA HIS A 42 -2.48 5.61 -8.18
C HIS A 42 -1.47 5.84 -7.05
N VAL A 43 -0.59 6.83 -7.21
CA VAL A 43 0.37 7.17 -6.16
C VAL A 43 -0.37 7.61 -4.90
N ASP A 44 -1.37 8.47 -5.05
CA ASP A 44 -2.16 8.93 -3.91
C ASP A 44 -2.85 7.76 -3.21
N ASN A 45 -3.40 6.83 -4.00
CA ASN A 45 -4.08 5.66 -3.44
C ASN A 45 -3.09 4.73 -2.72
N MET A 46 -1.85 4.65 -3.19
CA MET A 46 -0.84 3.86 -2.49
C MET A 46 -0.51 4.46 -1.12
N TRP A 47 -0.51 5.78 -1.00
CA TRP A 47 -0.32 6.43 0.30
C TRP A 47 -1.49 6.12 1.23
N VAL A 48 -2.71 6.07 0.71
CA VAL A 48 -3.87 5.68 1.50
C VAL A 48 -3.72 4.24 1.99
N LEU A 49 -3.29 3.35 1.12
CA LEU A 49 -3.07 1.95 1.50
C LEU A 49 -2.00 1.86 2.60
N GLY A 50 -0.92 2.62 2.46
CA GLY A 50 0.13 2.64 3.47
C GLY A 50 -0.40 3.09 4.82
N GLY A 51 -1.26 4.13 4.82
CA GLY A 51 -1.88 4.61 6.05
C GLY A 51 -2.76 3.56 6.71
N GLU A 52 -3.55 2.82 5.92
CA GLU A 52 -4.38 1.76 6.45
C GLU A 52 -3.55 0.61 7.01
N PHE A 53 -2.45 0.28 6.35
CA PHE A 53 -1.52 -0.75 6.82
C PHE A 53 -0.98 -0.39 8.21
N ILE A 54 -0.49 0.84 8.37
CA ILE A 54 0.07 1.29 9.65
C ILE A 54 -1.02 1.32 10.72
N ARG A 55 -2.21 1.78 10.35
CA ARG A 55 -3.33 1.80 11.30
C ARG A 55 -3.65 0.40 11.81
N ASP A 56 -3.68 -0.59 10.91
CA ASP A 56 -3.97 -1.96 11.30
C ASP A 56 -2.92 -2.51 12.25
N LEU A 57 -1.64 -2.18 12.02
CA LEU A 57 -0.57 -2.60 12.91
C LEU A 57 -0.74 -2.04 14.31
N HIS A 58 -1.24 -0.81 14.42
CA HIS A 58 -1.46 -0.21 15.73
C HIS A 58 -2.70 -0.77 16.42
N SER A 59 -3.71 -1.16 15.63
CA SER A 59 -4.94 -1.73 16.18
C SER A 59 -4.79 -3.19 16.59
N ASP A 60 -3.96 -3.93 15.86
CA ASP A 60 -3.75 -5.36 16.12
C ASP A 60 -2.26 -5.65 16.11
N THR A 61 -1.67 -5.65 17.31
CA THR A 61 -0.22 -5.82 17.43
C THR A 61 0.25 -7.22 17.04
N SER A 62 -0.65 -8.18 16.97
CA SER A 62 -0.26 -9.52 16.53
C SER A 62 0.17 -9.54 15.07
N LEU A 63 -0.28 -8.56 14.28
CA LEU A 63 0.13 -8.44 12.88
C LEU A 63 1.62 -8.16 12.74
N ARG A 64 2.25 -7.57 13.75
CA ARG A 64 3.68 -7.25 13.70
C ARG A 64 4.56 -8.49 13.58
N LYS A 65 4.00 -9.66 13.87
CA LYS A 65 4.72 -10.93 13.77
C LYS A 65 4.74 -11.47 12.36
N LYS A 66 3.93 -10.90 11.46
CA LYS A 66 3.84 -11.34 10.07
C LYS A 66 4.70 -10.45 9.17
N PRO A 67 5.24 -11.00 8.08
CA PRO A 67 5.92 -10.16 7.09
C PRO A 67 4.96 -9.14 6.49
N ALA A 68 5.45 -7.93 6.20
CA ALA A 68 4.62 -6.87 5.64
C ALA A 68 3.96 -7.31 4.32
N GLU A 69 4.70 -8.02 3.47
CA GLU A 69 4.15 -8.48 2.21
C GLU A 69 2.92 -9.35 2.40
N ARG A 70 2.95 -10.25 3.39
CA ARG A 70 1.81 -11.12 3.67
C ARG A 70 0.60 -10.32 4.13
N ILE A 71 0.82 -9.35 5.02
CA ILE A 71 -0.26 -8.50 5.51
C ILE A 71 -0.89 -7.72 4.35
N LEU A 72 -0.05 -7.12 3.50
CA LEU A 72 -0.55 -6.37 2.36
C LEU A 72 -1.33 -7.25 1.39
N ARG A 73 -0.84 -8.45 1.10
CA ARG A 73 -1.54 -9.36 0.20
C ARG A 73 -2.92 -9.72 0.73
N GLU A 74 -3.03 -9.95 2.03
CA GLU A 74 -4.32 -10.24 2.65
C GLU A 74 -5.25 -9.02 2.60
N MET A 75 -4.70 -7.82 2.82
CA MET A 75 -5.49 -6.60 2.78
C MET A 75 -6.08 -6.31 1.40
N ILE A 76 -5.37 -6.67 0.35
CA ILE A 76 -5.77 -6.31 -1.02
C ILE A 76 -6.24 -7.51 -1.84
N GLU A 77 -6.53 -8.63 -1.19
CA GLU A 77 -6.90 -9.87 -1.90
C GLU A 77 -8.15 -9.69 -2.77
N TYR A 78 -9.11 -8.91 -2.30
CA TYR A 78 -10.37 -8.68 -3.01
C TYR A 78 -10.59 -7.20 -3.34
N GLY A 79 -9.53 -6.45 -3.51
CA GLY A 79 -9.57 -5.01 -3.65
C GLY A 79 -8.90 -4.41 -2.44
N GLY A 80 -9.16 -3.15 -2.13
CA GLY A 80 -8.57 -2.51 -0.98
C GLY A 80 -9.45 -2.59 0.26
N PRO A 81 -8.92 -2.20 1.42
CA PRO A 81 -9.75 -2.10 2.62
C PRO A 81 -10.84 -1.05 2.43
N LEU A 82 -11.90 -1.19 3.21
CA LEU A 82 -13.00 -0.25 3.14
C LEU A 82 -12.57 1.12 3.66
N LEU A 83 -12.79 2.14 2.85
CA LEU A 83 -12.51 3.51 3.25
C LEU A 83 -13.77 4.12 3.85
N TYR A 84 -13.63 4.77 4.99
CA TYR A 84 -14.76 5.39 5.67
C TYR A 84 -14.98 6.83 5.23
N HIS A 85 -14.06 7.38 4.43
CA HIS A 85 -14.13 8.74 3.92
C HIS A 85 -14.23 8.68 2.40
N GLY A 86 -14.96 9.62 1.83
CA GLY A 86 -15.20 9.66 0.40
C GLY A 86 -16.38 8.80 0.01
N GLY A 87 -16.74 8.83 -1.25
CA GLY A 87 -17.88 8.09 -1.77
C GLY A 87 -17.49 6.81 -2.47
N GLU A 88 -18.46 6.22 -3.17
CA GLU A 88 -18.25 5.00 -3.93
C GLU A 88 -17.17 5.15 -4.99
N ASP A 89 -17.09 6.33 -5.61
CA ASP A 89 -16.08 6.57 -6.63
C ASP A 89 -14.68 6.53 -6.05
N GLN A 90 -14.51 7.08 -4.84
CA GLN A 90 -13.22 7.05 -4.17
C GLN A 90 -12.82 5.63 -3.82
N GLN A 91 -13.77 4.85 -3.29
CA GLN A 91 -13.51 3.45 -2.96
C GLN A 91 -13.18 2.64 -4.21
N ARG A 92 -13.90 2.87 -5.30
CA ARG A 92 -13.67 2.18 -6.55
C ARG A 92 -12.28 2.49 -7.11
N SER A 93 -11.89 3.76 -7.04
CA SER A 93 -10.57 4.19 -7.49
C SER A 93 -9.48 3.50 -6.67
N PHE A 94 -9.64 3.50 -5.36
CA PHE A 94 -8.70 2.87 -4.44
C PHE A 94 -8.60 1.37 -4.71
N ASP A 95 -9.74 0.69 -4.85
CA ASP A 95 -9.76 -0.75 -5.14
C ASP A 95 -9.05 -1.07 -6.45
N SER A 96 -9.20 -0.20 -7.45
CA SER A 96 -8.54 -0.38 -8.74
C SER A 96 -7.02 -0.37 -8.56
N THR A 97 -6.52 0.58 -7.78
CA THR A 97 -5.09 0.68 -7.51
C THR A 97 -4.59 -0.55 -6.74
N CYS A 98 -5.35 -0.99 -5.75
CA CYS A 98 -4.98 -2.16 -4.96
C CYS A 98 -4.93 -3.42 -5.81
N ARG A 99 -5.87 -3.59 -6.73
CA ARG A 99 -5.85 -4.74 -7.64
C ARG A 99 -4.65 -4.69 -8.58
N LYS A 100 -4.29 -3.51 -9.05
CA LYS A 100 -3.13 -3.33 -9.91
C LYS A 100 -1.85 -3.66 -9.16
N PHE A 101 -1.75 -3.20 -7.92
CA PHE A 101 -0.61 -3.50 -7.07
C PHE A 101 -0.52 -5.00 -6.77
N ARG A 102 -1.66 -5.64 -6.49
CA ARG A 102 -1.69 -7.07 -6.24
C ARG A 102 -1.16 -7.86 -7.44
N ARG A 103 -1.57 -7.48 -8.64
CA ARG A 103 -1.06 -8.12 -9.85
C ARG A 103 0.44 -7.92 -10.01
N PHE A 104 0.92 -6.73 -9.68
CA PHE A 104 2.34 -6.44 -9.73
C PHE A 104 3.13 -7.34 -8.77
N LEU A 105 2.62 -7.55 -7.57
CA LEU A 105 3.28 -8.43 -6.60
C LEU A 105 3.27 -9.88 -7.04
N ALA A 106 2.21 -10.30 -7.73
CA ALA A 106 2.10 -11.67 -8.21
C ALA A 106 2.99 -11.95 -9.42
N GLU A 107 3.35 -10.90 -10.17
CA GLU A 107 4.20 -10.99 -11.35
C GLU A 107 5.47 -10.19 -11.09
N PRO A 108 6.49 -10.81 -10.48
CA PRO A 108 7.71 -10.08 -10.12
C PRO A 108 8.33 -9.44 -11.36
N PRO A 109 8.94 -8.28 -11.20
CA PRO A 109 9.62 -7.63 -12.32
C PRO A 109 10.78 -8.49 -12.80
N ARG A 110 11.02 -8.42 -14.09
CA ARG A 110 12.10 -9.18 -14.73
C ARG A 110 13.35 -8.37 -14.88
#